data_ddc6690f4fde235fbe6126eec16b7c3d
#
_entry.id   ddc6690f4fde235fbe6126eec16b7c3d
#
_cell.length_a   1.000
_cell.length_b   1.000
_cell.length_c   1.000
_cell.angle_alpha   90.00
_cell.angle_beta   90.00
_cell.angle_gamma   90.00
#
_symmetry.space_group_name_H-M   'P 1'
#
loop_
_entity.id
_entity.type
_entity.pdbx_description
1 polymer ?
#
loop_
_entity_poly.entity_id
_entity_poly.type
_entity_poly.pdbx_seq_one_letter_code
_entity_poly.pdbx_strand_id
1 'polypeptide(L)'
;MEYRGPLFRALHPYYAHEPLSGEGARRYGGRFNRPGRAALFLARDFDTLRFEIARGGAFQPTVIVEFEAEIEGLADARDPELLSRHGMTLAALADRGWRLRMRRGESVPTQDLAEAQFAAGHPGMIAPSFARGARAVSLNIILWD
;
A
#
# COMPACT_ATOMS: atom_id res chain seq x y z
N MET A 1 -2.70 -1.21 -15.87
CA MET A 1 -2.66 -2.67 -15.65
C MET A 1 -3.97 -3.10 -15.01
N GLU A 2 -4.47 -4.25 -15.36
CA GLU A 2 -5.68 -4.85 -14.79
C GLU A 2 -5.33 -5.87 -13.72
N TYR A 3 -6.11 -5.92 -12.65
CA TYR A 3 -6.03 -6.98 -11.65
C TYR A 3 -7.39 -7.67 -11.48
N ARG A 4 -7.38 -8.99 -11.51
CA ARG A 4 -8.53 -9.84 -11.19
C ARG A 4 -8.09 -10.92 -10.22
N GLY A 5 -8.84 -11.10 -9.17
CA GLY A 5 -8.61 -12.14 -8.20
C GLY A 5 -8.83 -11.69 -6.76
N PRO A 6 -8.41 -12.54 -5.80
CA PRO A 6 -8.60 -12.23 -4.39
C PRO A 6 -7.64 -11.14 -3.92
N LEU A 7 -8.12 -10.31 -3.02
CA LEU A 7 -7.31 -9.37 -2.25
C LEU A 7 -7.63 -9.52 -0.76
N PHE A 8 -6.62 -9.37 0.07
CA PHE A 8 -6.73 -9.61 1.50
C PHE A 8 -6.40 -8.35 2.29
N ARG A 9 -7.18 -8.10 3.32
CA ARG A 9 -6.95 -7.00 4.25
C ARG A 9 -7.00 -7.51 5.68
N ALA A 10 -6.05 -7.09 6.51
CA ALA A 10 -6.06 -7.30 7.94
C ALA A 10 -6.63 -6.07 8.64
N LEU A 11 -7.57 -6.28 9.55
CA LEU A 11 -8.25 -5.22 10.29
C LEU A 11 -8.26 -5.53 11.78
N HIS A 12 -8.11 -4.49 12.60
CA HIS A 12 -8.46 -4.63 14.01
C HIS A 12 -9.96 -4.96 14.13
N PRO A 13 -10.38 -5.88 15.02
CA PRO A 13 -11.80 -6.27 15.13
C PRO A 13 -12.77 -5.10 15.32
N TYR A 14 -12.33 -4.06 15.99
CA TYR A 14 -13.13 -2.85 16.22
C TYR A 14 -13.55 -2.17 14.91
N TYR A 15 -12.70 -2.25 13.86
CA TYR A 15 -12.96 -1.60 12.57
C TYR A 15 -13.47 -2.57 11.49
N ALA A 16 -13.68 -3.85 11.84
CA ALA A 16 -14.05 -4.87 10.87
C ALA A 16 -15.44 -4.66 10.24
N HIS A 17 -16.29 -3.86 10.85
CA HIS A 17 -17.60 -3.49 10.32
C HIS A 17 -17.55 -2.54 9.11
N GLU A 18 -16.41 -1.93 8.85
CA GLU A 18 -16.16 -1.05 7.69
C GLU A 18 -14.91 -1.51 6.91
N PRO A 19 -14.96 -2.71 6.30
CA PRO A 19 -13.75 -3.31 5.71
C PRO A 19 -13.20 -2.56 4.49
N LEU A 20 -13.99 -1.70 3.88
CA LEU A 20 -13.56 -0.85 2.74
C LEU A 20 -13.21 0.58 3.15
N SER A 21 -13.18 0.90 4.46
CA SER A 21 -12.80 2.23 4.91
C SER A 21 -11.31 2.48 4.79
N GLY A 22 -10.92 3.57 4.15
CA GLY A 22 -9.55 4.07 4.08
C GLY A 22 -9.24 5.15 5.13
N GLU A 23 -10.09 5.30 6.14
CA GLU A 23 -10.01 6.40 7.12
C GLU A 23 -8.74 6.33 7.98
N GLY A 24 -8.33 5.14 8.38
CA GLY A 24 -7.10 4.97 9.18
C GLY A 24 -5.88 5.48 8.43
N ALA A 25 -5.73 5.10 7.16
CA ALA A 25 -4.64 5.58 6.33
C ALA A 25 -4.74 7.09 6.07
N ARG A 26 -5.95 7.61 5.91
CA ARG A 26 -6.19 9.06 5.75
C ARG A 26 -5.69 9.86 6.96
N ARG A 27 -5.91 9.34 8.16
CA ARG A 27 -5.52 10.05 9.40
C ARG A 27 -4.02 10.03 9.64
N TYR A 28 -3.39 8.89 9.45
CA TYR A 28 -2.02 8.67 9.89
C TYR A 28 -0.98 8.72 8.76
N GLY A 29 -1.42 8.57 7.53
CA GLY A 29 -0.51 8.42 6.39
C GLY A 29 0.17 7.06 6.36
N GLY A 30 0.70 6.69 5.20
CA GLY A 30 1.44 5.47 4.98
C GLY A 30 2.53 5.69 3.95
N ARG A 31 3.23 4.63 3.59
CA ARG A 31 4.30 4.71 2.57
C ARG A 31 3.80 5.32 1.26
N PHE A 32 2.61 4.95 0.83
CA PHE A 32 2.03 5.32 -0.47
C PHE A 32 0.75 6.16 -0.35
N ASN A 33 0.54 6.82 0.78
CA ASN A 33 -0.49 7.82 0.92
C ASN A 33 -0.08 8.88 1.94
N ARG A 34 -0.17 10.13 1.56
CA ARG A 34 0.03 11.24 2.50
C ARG A 34 -1.14 11.34 3.48
N PRO A 35 -0.95 11.89 4.67
CA PRO A 35 -2.07 12.25 5.55
C PRO A 35 -3.09 13.11 4.81
N GLY A 36 -4.37 12.78 4.92
CA GLY A 36 -5.46 13.42 4.19
C GLY A 36 -5.94 12.65 2.97
N ARG A 37 -5.13 11.75 2.40
CA ARG A 37 -5.51 10.85 1.32
C ARG A 37 -5.95 9.52 1.89
N ALA A 38 -7.22 9.15 1.74
CA ALA A 38 -7.70 7.83 2.11
C ALA A 38 -7.05 6.76 1.23
N ALA A 39 -6.74 5.62 1.81
CA ALA A 39 -6.15 4.51 1.08
C ALA A 39 -6.49 3.16 1.71
N LEU A 40 -6.63 2.15 0.85
CA LEU A 40 -6.72 0.75 1.23
C LEU A 40 -5.41 0.07 0.88
N PHE A 41 -4.80 -0.61 1.84
CA PHE A 41 -3.62 -1.44 1.64
C PHE A 41 -4.05 -2.89 1.65
N LEU A 42 -3.91 -3.56 0.52
CA LEU A 42 -4.41 -4.90 0.27
C LEU A 42 -3.26 -5.80 -0.17
N ALA A 43 -3.20 -7.01 0.38
CA ALA A 43 -2.22 -8.00 -0.05
C ALA A 43 -2.82 -8.88 -1.15
N ARG A 44 -2.01 -9.21 -2.16
CA ARG A 44 -2.45 -10.07 -3.28
C ARG A 44 -2.69 -11.51 -2.86
N ASP A 45 -2.00 -11.98 -1.83
CA ASP A 45 -2.16 -13.32 -1.30
C ASP A 45 -2.02 -13.35 0.22
N PHE A 46 -2.44 -14.45 0.82
CA PHE A 46 -2.42 -14.63 2.26
C PHE A 46 -1.00 -14.61 2.84
N ASP A 47 -0.02 -15.18 2.16
CA ASP A 47 1.36 -15.20 2.63
C ASP A 47 1.93 -13.78 2.71
N THR A 48 1.65 -12.93 1.72
CA THR A 48 2.04 -11.52 1.75
C THR A 48 1.40 -10.81 2.94
N LEU A 49 0.10 -11.01 3.16
CA LEU A 49 -0.60 -10.43 4.30
C LEU A 49 0.03 -10.87 5.63
N ARG A 50 0.39 -12.14 5.75
CA ARG A 50 1.01 -12.70 6.94
C ARG A 50 2.32 -11.97 7.28
N PHE A 51 3.15 -11.66 6.30
CA PHE A 51 4.36 -10.87 6.52
C PHE A 51 4.06 -9.44 6.97
N GLU A 52 3.01 -8.82 6.41
CA GLU A 52 2.61 -7.48 6.79
C GLU A 52 2.11 -7.38 8.23
N ILE A 53 1.33 -8.35 8.69
CA ILE A 53 0.79 -8.34 10.07
C ILE A 53 1.80 -8.81 11.11
N ALA A 54 2.83 -9.54 10.74
CA ALA A 54 3.89 -9.99 11.65
C ALA A 54 4.83 -8.87 12.09
N ARG A 55 4.61 -7.65 11.65
CA ARG A 55 5.43 -6.48 12.01
C ARG A 55 5.32 -6.19 13.51
N GLY A 56 6.47 -6.18 14.18
CA GLY A 56 6.54 -5.83 15.59
C GLY A 56 6.48 -6.99 16.59
N GLY A 57 6.37 -8.24 16.14
CA GLY A 57 6.56 -9.44 16.95
C GLY A 57 5.44 -9.81 17.92
N ALA A 58 4.39 -9.01 18.07
CA ALA A 58 3.25 -9.33 18.91
C ALA A 58 1.99 -9.55 18.02
N PHE A 59 1.34 -10.69 18.21
CA PHE A 59 0.06 -10.94 17.56
C PHE A 59 -1.03 -10.17 18.27
N GLN A 60 -1.59 -9.18 17.59
CA GLN A 60 -2.81 -8.50 18.00
C GLN A 60 -4.02 -9.27 17.45
N PRO A 61 -5.18 -9.26 18.12
CA PRO A 61 -6.41 -9.77 17.52
C PRO A 61 -6.66 -9.10 16.18
N THR A 62 -6.83 -9.92 15.12
CA THR A 62 -6.91 -9.43 13.74
C THR A 62 -8.03 -10.15 13.00
N VAL A 63 -8.86 -9.40 12.30
CA VAL A 63 -9.82 -9.93 11.33
C VAL A 63 -9.21 -9.85 9.94
N ILE A 64 -9.24 -10.95 9.21
CA ILE A 64 -8.78 -11.00 7.83
C ILE A 64 -10.00 -11.04 6.94
N VAL A 65 -10.08 -10.11 6.00
CA VAL A 65 -11.14 -10.02 5.01
C VAL A 65 -10.57 -10.31 3.64
N GLU A 66 -11.22 -11.22 2.92
CA GLU A 66 -10.94 -11.51 1.51
C GLU A 66 -11.96 -10.79 0.64
N PHE A 67 -11.47 -10.13 -0.40
CA PHE A 67 -12.31 -9.50 -1.43
C PHE A 67 -12.07 -10.19 -2.76
N GLU A 68 -13.12 -10.39 -3.53
CA GLU A 68 -13.02 -10.64 -4.97
C GLU A 68 -12.88 -9.29 -5.66
N ALA A 69 -11.77 -9.09 -6.35
CA ALA A 69 -11.44 -7.81 -6.95
C ALA A 69 -11.34 -7.89 -8.47
N GLU A 70 -11.85 -6.85 -9.10
CA GLU A 70 -11.67 -6.58 -10.52
C GLU A 70 -11.38 -5.08 -10.65
N ILE A 71 -10.12 -4.74 -10.96
CA ILE A 71 -9.62 -3.36 -10.95
C ILE A 71 -8.87 -3.10 -12.25
N GLU A 72 -9.32 -2.10 -12.98
CA GLU A 72 -8.65 -1.64 -14.20
C GLU A 72 -7.84 -0.37 -13.92
N GLY A 73 -6.79 -0.17 -14.69
CA GLY A 73 -6.04 1.08 -14.70
C GLY A 73 -5.06 1.26 -13.54
N LEU A 74 -4.67 0.18 -12.86
CA LEU A 74 -3.64 0.28 -11.82
C LEU A 74 -2.30 0.73 -12.40
N ALA A 75 -1.61 1.63 -11.71
CA ALA A 75 -0.21 1.92 -11.96
C ALA A 75 0.66 0.77 -11.45
N ASP A 76 1.76 0.48 -12.14
CA ASP A 76 2.69 -0.57 -11.72
C ASP A 76 3.99 0.04 -11.21
N ALA A 77 4.16 0.05 -9.89
CA ALA A 77 5.36 0.59 -9.26
C ALA A 77 6.61 -0.31 -9.44
N ARG A 78 6.48 -1.45 -10.10
CA ARG A 78 7.64 -2.28 -10.48
C ARG A 78 8.21 -1.89 -11.85
N ASP A 79 7.46 -1.09 -12.61
CA ASP A 79 7.89 -0.64 -13.93
C ASP A 79 9.01 0.39 -13.82
N PRO A 80 10.25 0.06 -14.27
CA PRO A 80 11.37 0.98 -14.19
C PRO A 80 11.14 2.30 -14.95
N GLU A 81 10.39 2.25 -16.04
CA GLU A 81 10.09 3.43 -16.84
C GLU A 81 9.16 4.39 -16.08
N LEU A 82 8.12 3.86 -15.42
CA LEU A 82 7.26 4.66 -14.56
C LEU A 82 8.06 5.31 -13.44
N LEU A 83 8.88 4.52 -12.75
CA LEU A 83 9.71 5.03 -11.66
C LEU A 83 10.69 6.10 -12.14
N SER A 84 11.35 5.86 -13.27
CA SER A 84 12.32 6.82 -13.85
C SER A 84 11.68 8.17 -14.16
N ARG A 85 10.47 8.18 -14.68
CA ARG A 85 9.73 9.42 -14.96
C ARG A 85 9.48 10.28 -13.71
N HIS A 86 9.47 9.65 -12.54
CA HIS A 86 9.27 10.32 -11.25
C HIS A 86 10.55 10.42 -10.42
N GLY A 87 11.71 10.18 -11.02
CA GLY A 87 12.99 10.25 -10.32
C GLY A 87 13.18 9.17 -9.25
N MET A 88 12.47 8.04 -9.38
CA MET A 88 12.46 6.96 -8.40
C MET A 88 13.19 5.72 -8.94
N THR A 89 13.61 4.87 -8.00
CA THR A 89 14.13 3.52 -8.25
C THR A 89 13.40 2.53 -7.34
N LEU A 90 13.50 1.23 -7.63
CA LEU A 90 12.96 0.21 -6.72
C LEU A 90 13.59 0.30 -5.32
N ALA A 91 14.89 0.62 -5.24
CA ALA A 91 15.55 0.82 -3.95
C ALA A 91 14.95 2.00 -3.17
N ALA A 92 14.61 3.08 -3.87
CA ALA A 92 13.98 4.26 -3.25
C ALA A 92 12.56 3.96 -2.73
N LEU A 93 11.81 3.07 -3.40
CA LEU A 93 10.51 2.62 -2.89
C LEU A 93 10.63 1.91 -1.54
N ALA A 94 11.72 1.18 -1.34
CA ALA A 94 11.97 0.40 -0.13
C ALA A 94 12.50 1.25 1.03
N ASP A 95 12.74 2.53 0.85
CA ASP A 95 13.28 3.41 1.89
C ASP A 95 12.44 3.31 3.18
N ARG A 96 13.09 2.92 4.26
CA ARG A 96 12.48 2.81 5.60
C ARG A 96 12.34 4.13 6.32
N GLY A 97 12.97 5.18 5.81
CA GLY A 97 12.95 6.53 6.38
C GLY A 97 11.68 7.33 6.10
N TRP A 98 10.73 6.80 5.35
CA TRP A 98 9.53 7.53 4.94
C TRP A 98 8.70 8.03 6.14
N ARG A 99 8.56 7.20 7.19
CA ARG A 99 7.79 7.57 8.38
C ARG A 99 8.44 8.70 9.15
N LEU A 100 9.76 8.67 9.27
CA LEU A 100 10.51 9.74 9.95
C LEU A 100 10.40 11.06 9.18
N ARG A 101 10.56 11.02 7.86
CA ARG A 101 10.37 12.20 7.00
C ARG A 101 8.98 12.79 7.15
N MET A 102 7.96 11.93 7.11
CA MET A 102 6.57 12.35 7.28
C MET A 102 6.34 13.03 8.64
N ARG A 103 6.88 12.47 9.72
CA ARG A 103 6.77 13.05 11.08
C ARG A 103 7.47 14.39 11.22
N ARG A 104 8.53 14.61 10.44
CA ARG A 104 9.28 15.87 10.41
C ARG A 104 8.68 16.92 9.47
N GLY A 105 7.57 16.61 8.79
CA GLY A 105 6.98 17.49 7.80
C GLY A 105 7.80 17.61 6.52
N GLU A 106 8.74 16.71 6.30
CA GLU A 106 9.55 16.66 5.08
C GLU A 106 8.79 15.98 3.94
N SER A 107 9.21 16.23 2.71
CA SER A 107 8.71 15.52 1.53
C SER A 107 9.03 14.02 1.63
N VAL A 108 8.04 13.19 1.28
CA VAL A 108 8.16 11.72 1.24
C VAL A 108 8.05 11.26 -0.20
N PRO A 109 9.16 10.85 -0.85
CA PRO A 109 9.15 10.51 -2.28
C PRO A 109 8.13 9.45 -2.69
N THR A 110 7.89 8.45 -1.84
CA THR A 110 6.89 7.41 -2.12
C THR A 110 5.46 7.96 -2.06
N GLN A 111 5.18 8.90 -1.18
CA GLN A 111 3.89 9.60 -1.15
C GLN A 111 3.71 10.53 -2.35
N ASP A 112 4.76 11.20 -2.78
CA ASP A 112 4.73 12.08 -3.96
C ASP A 112 4.48 11.26 -5.22
N LEU A 113 5.12 10.10 -5.35
CA LEU A 113 4.85 9.16 -6.44
C LEU A 113 3.37 8.74 -6.46
N ALA A 114 2.82 8.38 -5.31
CA ALA A 114 1.42 7.97 -5.17
C ALA A 114 0.46 9.10 -5.57
N GLU A 115 0.70 10.32 -5.12
CA GLU A 115 -0.11 11.48 -5.48
C GLU A 115 -0.05 11.78 -6.99
N ALA A 116 1.13 11.61 -7.61
CA ALA A 116 1.27 11.77 -9.06
C ALA A 116 0.43 10.73 -9.82
N GLN A 117 0.39 9.48 -9.35
CA GLN A 117 -0.43 8.44 -9.98
C GLN A 117 -1.93 8.71 -9.77
N PHE A 118 -2.32 9.14 -8.58
CA PHE A 118 -3.70 9.55 -8.32
C PHE A 118 -4.12 10.70 -9.24
N ALA A 119 -3.30 11.73 -9.37
CA ALA A 119 -3.56 12.88 -10.23
C ALA A 119 -3.64 12.49 -11.73
N ALA A 120 -2.93 11.44 -12.13
CA ALA A 120 -3.00 10.90 -13.49
C ALA A 120 -4.27 10.06 -13.75
N GLY A 121 -5.13 9.87 -12.75
CA GLY A 121 -6.39 9.15 -12.87
C GLY A 121 -6.32 7.66 -12.57
N HIS A 122 -5.21 7.16 -12.03
CA HIS A 122 -5.14 5.76 -11.59
C HIS A 122 -5.93 5.56 -10.29
N PRO A 123 -6.75 4.50 -10.19
CA PRO A 123 -7.48 4.21 -8.96
C PRO A 123 -6.58 3.67 -7.85
N GLY A 124 -5.40 3.23 -8.20
CA GLY A 124 -4.45 2.64 -7.28
C GLY A 124 -3.17 2.21 -7.95
N MET A 125 -2.35 1.50 -7.21
CA MET A 125 -1.03 1.08 -7.64
C MET A 125 -0.72 -0.32 -7.11
N ILE A 126 -0.07 -1.14 -7.91
CA ILE A 126 0.54 -2.38 -7.45
C ILE A 126 2.00 -2.12 -7.11
N ALA A 127 2.46 -2.61 -5.97
CA ALA A 127 3.81 -2.40 -5.49
C ALA A 127 4.34 -3.64 -4.77
N PRO A 128 5.66 -3.86 -4.73
CA PRO A 128 6.23 -4.91 -3.89
C PRO A 128 5.89 -4.70 -2.42
N SER A 129 5.75 -5.80 -1.68
CA SER A 129 5.73 -5.73 -0.22
C SER A 129 7.16 -5.51 0.29
N PHE A 130 7.31 -4.58 1.22
CA PHE A 130 8.58 -4.30 1.89
C PHE A 130 8.60 -4.85 3.32
N ALA A 131 7.65 -5.71 3.65
CA ALA A 131 7.61 -6.38 4.93
C ALA A 131 8.78 -7.37 5.06
N ARG A 132 9.24 -7.56 6.30
CA ARG A 132 10.29 -8.55 6.60
C ARG A 132 9.82 -9.94 6.18
N GLY A 133 10.65 -10.67 5.41
CA GLY A 133 10.33 -11.99 4.89
C GLY A 133 9.62 -11.98 3.54
N ALA A 134 9.20 -10.83 3.04
CA ALA A 134 8.59 -10.72 1.72
C ALA A 134 9.56 -11.12 0.61
N ARG A 135 9.02 -11.73 -0.44
CA ARG A 135 9.75 -12.17 -1.62
C ARG A 135 9.39 -11.28 -2.81
N ALA A 136 10.10 -11.47 -3.95
CA ALA A 136 9.82 -10.72 -5.17
C ALA A 136 8.36 -10.88 -5.66
N VAL A 137 7.72 -12.01 -5.36
CA VAL A 137 6.32 -12.28 -5.71
C VAL A 137 5.32 -11.74 -4.70
N SER A 138 5.79 -11.21 -3.57
CA SER A 138 4.94 -10.63 -2.53
C SER A 138 4.54 -9.23 -2.94
N LEU A 139 3.29 -9.06 -3.35
CA LEU A 139 2.76 -7.81 -3.90
C LEU A 139 1.59 -7.29 -3.08
N ASN A 140 1.55 -5.98 -2.94
CA ASN A 140 0.44 -5.24 -2.38
C ASN A 140 -0.25 -4.41 -3.46
N ILE A 141 -1.53 -4.17 -3.28
CA ILE A 141 -2.29 -3.21 -4.07
C ILE A 141 -2.75 -2.11 -3.11
N ILE A 142 -2.48 -0.88 -3.50
CA ILE A 142 -2.93 0.31 -2.78
C ILE A 142 -4.01 0.96 -3.63
N LEU A 143 -5.20 1.15 -3.06
CA LEU A 143 -6.30 1.86 -3.70
C LEU A 143 -6.52 3.19 -2.98
N TRP A 144 -6.71 4.27 -3.74
CA TRP A 144 -6.93 5.61 -3.19
C TRP A 144 -8.36 6.08 -3.44
N ASP A 145 -8.81 6.94 -2.54
CA ASP A 145 -10.07 7.64 -2.67
C ASP A 145 -9.89 9.15 -2.46
#